data_42f2ec3ff4c9d0b8a4174092f74b12a4
#
_entry.id   42f2ec3ff4c9d0b8a4174092f74b12a4
#
_cell.length_a   1.000
_cell.length_b   1.000
_cell.length_c   1.000
_cell.angle_alpha   90.00
_cell.angle_beta   90.00
_cell.angle_gamma   90.00
#
_symmetry.space_group_name_H-M   'P 1'
#
loop_
_entity.id
_entity.type
_entity.pdbx_description
1 polymer ?
#
loop_
_entity_poly.entity_id
_entity_poly.type
_entity_poly.pdbx_seq_one_letter_code
_entity_poly.pdbx_strand_id
1 'polypeptide(L)'
;MVPDAAAADDAPMSSSPSVIIIGAGFGGLAAAIELKRHGIETFTILERHDHVGGVWQANAYPGAACDVPSIIYQFSFALNGNWKHRYGRQEEIREYLDAVARDFGILPHVRFGAKVTAATFDEDAATWTVETEAGDTHTADVVICATGQLSEPAIPPIPGLDTFAGHHMHSAEWDPTVDIAGKRVAVVGGGASAIQLVPAIVDEVAHLTVIQRDPSWVVNKYDWKVGALERAIMKIPGVPRLYHDLMWWWFEVRAPSVKSSFDWLRGLWARERRHHIKKTLKDPKKVAAATPDYTFGCNRLLLSNDWYPTLAREDVDLLGEAVTEMTPTGIVCGDGTTVDADVVVWCTGFKATEYLSPIDIRGRGGKHIREAWHDGPEAYLGLTTPGFPNLFMSYGPNTGSLTNTIVYLVERQAHYMREAIEHLGRTGGWVDVRPEVHDAFNRRLQERMQHTSFAAGCPGWYTTDSGKVTQVWVGSHVEYGHRTRTFDPAAYEHGGVREPVTALR
;
A
#
# COMPACT_ATOMS: atom_id res chain seq x y z
N MET A 1 -36.66 -2.92 19.53
CA MET A 1 -37.40 -3.38 18.34
C MET A 1 -36.99 -2.49 17.19
N VAL A 2 -36.06 -2.93 16.38
CA VAL A 2 -35.65 -2.27 15.13
C VAL A 2 -36.47 -2.94 14.04
N PRO A 3 -37.16 -2.21 13.15
CA PRO A 3 -37.97 -2.84 12.11
C PRO A 3 -37.09 -3.62 11.15
N ASP A 4 -37.51 -4.81 10.79
CA ASP A 4 -36.95 -5.67 9.75
C ASP A 4 -36.73 -4.86 8.47
N ALA A 5 -35.48 -4.87 8.02
CA ALA A 5 -35.11 -4.40 6.68
C ALA A 5 -35.74 -5.35 5.68
N ALA A 6 -36.50 -4.79 4.75
CA ALA A 6 -37.19 -5.48 3.67
C ALA A 6 -36.27 -6.52 3.02
N ALA A 7 -36.85 -7.71 2.78
CA ALA A 7 -36.28 -8.81 2.04
C ALA A 7 -35.73 -8.27 0.69
N ALA A 8 -34.43 -8.30 0.51
CA ALA A 8 -33.81 -8.08 -0.79
C ALA A 8 -34.27 -9.24 -1.70
N ASP A 9 -34.65 -8.90 -2.92
CA ASP A 9 -35.07 -9.80 -3.97
C ASP A 9 -34.09 -10.99 -4.12
N ASP A 10 -34.55 -12.18 -3.69
CA ASP A 10 -33.85 -13.47 -3.82
C ASP A 10 -34.00 -14.05 -5.25
N ALA A 11 -33.84 -13.23 -6.28
CA ALA A 11 -33.80 -13.74 -7.64
C ALA A 11 -32.45 -14.48 -7.84
N PRO A 12 -32.45 -15.74 -8.27
CA PRO A 12 -31.23 -16.48 -8.53
C PRO A 12 -30.38 -15.74 -9.60
N MET A 13 -29.05 -15.70 -9.42
CA MET A 13 -28.15 -15.14 -10.43
C MET A 13 -28.34 -15.85 -11.75
N SER A 14 -28.55 -15.11 -12.83
CA SER A 14 -28.72 -15.66 -14.19
C SER A 14 -27.41 -16.23 -14.75
N SER A 15 -26.26 -15.67 -14.32
CA SER A 15 -24.90 -16.16 -14.57
C SER A 15 -23.94 -15.48 -13.58
N SER A 16 -22.88 -16.18 -13.17
CA SER A 16 -21.81 -15.51 -12.40
C SER A 16 -20.95 -14.69 -13.35
N PRO A 17 -20.79 -13.37 -13.12
CA PRO A 17 -19.88 -12.54 -13.90
C PRO A 17 -18.45 -13.08 -13.85
N SER A 18 -17.73 -12.97 -14.97
CA SER A 18 -16.31 -13.28 -15.01
C SER A 18 -15.50 -12.12 -14.44
N VAL A 19 -14.46 -12.42 -13.66
CA VAL A 19 -13.66 -11.41 -12.96
C VAL A 19 -12.18 -11.59 -13.23
N ILE A 20 -11.49 -10.52 -13.62
CA ILE A 20 -10.02 -10.47 -13.62
C ILE A 20 -9.57 -9.64 -12.43
N ILE A 21 -8.66 -10.19 -11.62
CA ILE A 21 -8.03 -9.52 -10.50
C ILE A 21 -6.56 -9.28 -10.86
N ILE A 22 -6.10 -8.04 -10.85
CA ILE A 22 -4.73 -7.66 -11.18
C ILE A 22 -3.92 -7.51 -9.89
N GLY A 23 -3.05 -8.48 -9.61
CA GLY A 23 -2.19 -8.54 -8.43
C GLY A 23 -2.66 -9.52 -7.35
N ALA A 24 -1.70 -10.29 -6.79
CA ALA A 24 -1.91 -11.31 -5.76
C ALA A 24 -1.34 -10.92 -4.38
N GLY A 25 -1.40 -9.62 -4.02
CA GLY A 25 -1.12 -9.12 -2.68
C GLY A 25 -2.33 -9.25 -1.75
N PHE A 26 -2.29 -8.59 -0.56
CA PHE A 26 -3.42 -8.57 0.38
C PHE A 26 -4.76 -8.21 -0.28
N GLY A 27 -4.77 -7.19 -1.15
CA GLY A 27 -6.00 -6.73 -1.79
C GLY A 27 -6.60 -7.76 -2.75
N GLY A 28 -5.77 -8.35 -3.62
CA GLY A 28 -6.21 -9.36 -4.58
C GLY A 28 -6.64 -10.67 -3.91
N LEU A 29 -5.88 -11.12 -2.90
CA LEU A 29 -6.26 -12.30 -2.11
C LEU A 29 -7.56 -12.07 -1.33
N ALA A 30 -7.76 -10.88 -0.73
CA ALA A 30 -9.00 -10.54 -0.06
C ALA A 30 -10.20 -10.62 -1.02
N ALA A 31 -10.09 -10.02 -2.20
CA ALA A 31 -11.12 -10.06 -3.22
C ALA A 31 -11.43 -11.49 -3.68
N ALA A 32 -10.41 -12.27 -4.03
CA ALA A 32 -10.56 -13.64 -4.50
C ALA A 32 -11.19 -14.55 -3.45
N ILE A 33 -10.75 -14.45 -2.19
CA ILE A 33 -11.29 -15.25 -1.09
C ILE A 33 -12.74 -14.88 -0.81
N GLU A 34 -13.08 -13.59 -0.81
CA GLU A 34 -14.45 -13.12 -0.59
C GLU A 34 -15.37 -13.61 -1.70
N LEU A 35 -14.99 -13.53 -2.97
CA LEU A 35 -15.74 -14.07 -4.10
C LEU A 35 -15.95 -15.58 -3.95
N LYS A 36 -14.88 -16.33 -3.71
CA LYS A 36 -14.94 -17.80 -3.60
C LYS A 36 -15.81 -18.26 -2.43
N ARG A 37 -15.75 -17.60 -1.29
CA ARG A 37 -16.58 -17.91 -0.11
C ARG A 37 -18.07 -17.73 -0.37
N HIS A 38 -18.44 -16.93 -1.37
CA HIS A 38 -19.83 -16.68 -1.80
C HIS A 38 -20.18 -17.39 -3.12
N GLY A 39 -19.39 -18.40 -3.51
CA GLY A 39 -19.69 -19.25 -4.66
C GLY A 39 -19.40 -18.63 -6.02
N ILE A 40 -18.69 -17.50 -6.07
CA ILE A 40 -18.23 -16.89 -7.32
C ILE A 40 -16.81 -17.40 -7.59
N GLU A 41 -16.71 -18.42 -8.45
CA GLU A 41 -15.43 -19.06 -8.80
C GLU A 41 -14.92 -18.68 -10.22
N THR A 42 -15.70 -17.87 -10.95
CA THR A 42 -15.39 -17.40 -12.30
C THR A 42 -14.40 -16.24 -12.29
N PHE A 43 -13.26 -16.40 -11.58
CA PHE A 43 -12.23 -15.37 -11.53
C PHE A 43 -10.84 -15.91 -11.87
N THR A 44 -9.99 -15.01 -12.37
CA THR A 44 -8.57 -15.24 -12.61
C THR A 44 -7.76 -14.11 -12.01
N ILE A 45 -6.67 -14.43 -11.31
CA ILE A 45 -5.72 -13.46 -10.79
C ILE A 45 -4.52 -13.41 -11.73
N LEU A 46 -4.15 -12.23 -12.20
CA LEU A 46 -2.94 -11.98 -13.00
C LEU A 46 -1.88 -11.36 -12.08
N GLU A 47 -0.81 -12.10 -11.80
CA GLU A 47 0.29 -11.68 -10.92
C GLU A 47 1.58 -11.56 -11.72
N ARG A 48 2.29 -10.43 -11.59
CA ARG A 48 3.55 -10.19 -12.32
C ARG A 48 4.73 -11.00 -11.80
N HIS A 49 4.72 -11.35 -10.51
CA HIS A 49 5.76 -12.18 -9.89
C HIS A 49 5.45 -13.67 -10.05
N ASP A 50 6.38 -14.50 -9.60
CA ASP A 50 6.28 -15.95 -9.57
C ASP A 50 5.61 -16.52 -8.30
N HIS A 51 5.26 -15.63 -7.36
CA HIS A 51 4.62 -15.97 -6.08
C HIS A 51 3.57 -14.93 -5.71
N VAL A 52 2.65 -15.32 -4.84
CA VAL A 52 1.74 -14.40 -4.16
C VAL A 52 2.49 -13.57 -3.12
N GLY A 53 1.92 -12.43 -2.70
CA GLY A 53 2.49 -11.64 -1.60
C GLY A 53 2.56 -10.14 -1.86
N GLY A 54 2.49 -9.69 -3.13
CA GLY A 54 2.55 -8.27 -3.49
C GLY A 54 3.81 -7.58 -2.95
N VAL A 55 3.67 -6.50 -2.16
CA VAL A 55 4.81 -5.76 -1.59
C VAL A 55 5.70 -6.63 -0.70
N TRP A 56 5.18 -7.69 -0.09
CA TRP A 56 5.94 -8.61 0.76
C TRP A 56 6.69 -9.67 -0.03
N GLN A 57 6.36 -9.86 -1.30
CA GLN A 57 7.19 -10.60 -2.26
C GLN A 57 8.27 -9.68 -2.86
N ALA A 58 7.91 -8.46 -3.25
CA ALA A 58 8.81 -7.54 -3.93
C ALA A 58 9.89 -6.94 -3.01
N ASN A 59 9.54 -6.55 -1.76
CA ASN A 59 10.46 -5.85 -0.85
C ASN A 59 11.21 -6.84 0.04
N ALA A 60 12.19 -7.55 -0.53
CA ALA A 60 12.99 -8.57 0.15
C ALA A 60 14.35 -8.04 0.70
N TYR A 61 14.50 -6.72 0.84
CA TYR A 61 15.73 -6.12 1.39
C TYR A 61 15.95 -6.51 2.88
N PRO A 62 17.19 -6.60 3.35
CA PRO A 62 17.51 -6.93 4.74
C PRO A 62 16.80 -6.01 5.74
N GLY A 63 16.20 -6.60 6.76
CA GLY A 63 15.49 -5.85 7.80
C GLY A 63 14.05 -5.45 7.44
N ALA A 64 13.56 -5.77 6.25
CA ALA A 64 12.17 -5.47 5.86
C ALA A 64 11.16 -6.04 6.85
N ALA A 65 10.29 -5.18 7.40
CA ALA A 65 9.32 -5.56 8.41
C ALA A 65 8.10 -4.64 8.40
N CYS A 66 6.98 -5.14 8.91
CA CYS A 66 5.79 -4.33 9.10
C CYS A 66 5.97 -3.34 10.25
N ASP A 67 5.28 -2.21 10.18
CA ASP A 67 5.16 -1.21 11.25
C ASP A 67 3.78 -1.22 11.92
N VAL A 68 2.98 -2.22 11.58
CA VAL A 68 1.72 -2.58 12.24
C VAL A 68 1.90 -3.92 12.94
N PRO A 69 1.39 -4.11 14.17
CA PRO A 69 1.51 -5.39 14.88
C PRO A 69 0.92 -6.56 14.08
N SER A 70 1.64 -7.68 14.03
CA SER A 70 1.27 -8.87 13.25
C SER A 70 -0.15 -9.35 13.52
N ILE A 71 -0.58 -9.26 14.79
CA ILE A 71 -1.93 -9.73 15.19
C ILE A 71 -3.08 -8.97 14.51
N ILE A 72 -2.85 -7.75 14.02
CA ILE A 72 -3.85 -6.97 13.28
C ILE A 72 -3.45 -6.75 11.81
N TYR A 73 -2.20 -7.09 11.43
CA TYR A 73 -1.75 -7.06 10.04
C TYR A 73 -1.91 -8.42 9.37
N GLN A 74 -3.10 -8.97 9.47
CA GLN A 74 -3.52 -10.26 8.92
C GLN A 74 -5.02 -10.24 8.67
N PHE A 75 -5.52 -11.15 7.86
CA PHE A 75 -6.95 -11.27 7.60
C PHE A 75 -7.71 -11.66 8.87
N SER A 76 -8.82 -10.97 9.12
CA SER A 76 -9.67 -11.22 10.29
C SER A 76 -10.29 -12.63 10.28
N PHE A 77 -10.42 -13.22 9.12
CA PHE A 77 -10.96 -14.56 8.90
C PHE A 77 -9.90 -15.67 8.81
N ALA A 78 -8.61 -15.32 8.85
CA ALA A 78 -7.47 -16.25 8.74
C ALA A 78 -6.37 -15.86 9.76
N LEU A 79 -6.72 -15.93 11.05
CA LEU A 79 -5.81 -15.52 12.13
C LEU A 79 -4.67 -16.53 12.31
N ASN A 80 -3.43 -16.03 12.24
CA ASN A 80 -2.23 -16.79 12.56
C ASN A 80 -1.82 -16.53 14.02
N GLY A 81 -1.87 -17.55 14.85
CA GLY A 81 -1.40 -17.49 16.25
C GLY A 81 0.09 -17.79 16.43
N ASN A 82 0.85 -17.98 15.34
CA ASN A 82 2.25 -18.46 15.42
C ASN A 82 3.29 -17.43 14.95
N TRP A 83 2.96 -16.15 14.98
CA TRP A 83 3.91 -15.10 14.66
C TRP A 83 5.17 -15.19 15.53
N LYS A 84 6.36 -15.04 14.91
CA LYS A 84 7.66 -15.06 15.61
C LYS A 84 8.03 -13.68 16.17
N HIS A 85 7.50 -12.61 15.55
CA HIS A 85 7.73 -11.23 15.95
C HIS A 85 6.41 -10.50 16.15
N ARG A 86 6.39 -9.55 17.09
CA ARG A 86 5.24 -8.68 17.30
C ARG A 86 4.92 -7.85 16.04
N TYR A 87 5.96 -7.43 15.34
CA TYR A 87 5.88 -6.80 14.03
C TYR A 87 6.51 -7.75 13.00
N GLY A 88 5.69 -8.38 12.18
CA GLY A 88 6.10 -9.42 11.25
C GLY A 88 7.24 -8.97 10.33
N ARG A 89 8.23 -9.83 10.18
CA ARG A 89 9.28 -9.66 9.17
C ARG A 89 8.70 -10.01 7.79
N GLN A 90 9.35 -9.52 6.76
CA GLN A 90 8.94 -9.73 5.38
C GLN A 90 8.65 -11.22 5.10
N GLU A 91 9.57 -12.10 5.44
CA GLU A 91 9.45 -13.54 5.23
C GLU A 91 8.21 -14.14 5.93
N GLU A 92 7.95 -13.73 7.18
CA GLU A 92 6.81 -14.23 7.95
C GLU A 92 5.47 -13.83 7.31
N ILE A 93 5.40 -12.60 6.78
CA ILE A 93 4.18 -12.09 6.15
C ILE A 93 4.00 -12.76 4.77
N ARG A 94 5.07 -12.96 4.02
CA ARG A 94 5.04 -13.69 2.75
C ARG A 94 4.59 -15.14 2.96
N GLU A 95 5.17 -15.84 3.95
CA GLU A 95 4.77 -17.21 4.33
C GLU A 95 3.29 -17.26 4.75
N TYR A 96 2.82 -16.26 5.49
CA TYR A 96 1.42 -16.15 5.89
C TYR A 96 0.49 -16.00 4.68
N LEU A 97 0.80 -15.12 3.73
CA LEU A 97 -0.02 -14.90 2.52
C LEU A 97 -0.03 -16.14 1.62
N ASP A 98 1.10 -16.82 1.48
CA ASP A 98 1.20 -18.07 0.73
C ASP A 98 0.36 -19.18 1.38
N ALA A 99 0.41 -19.31 2.71
CA ALA A 99 -0.44 -20.25 3.45
C ALA A 99 -1.93 -19.94 3.27
N VAL A 100 -2.32 -18.66 3.38
CA VAL A 100 -3.72 -18.23 3.16
C VAL A 100 -4.16 -18.54 1.71
N ALA A 101 -3.35 -18.22 0.71
CA ALA A 101 -3.70 -18.50 -0.68
C ALA A 101 -3.89 -20.01 -0.94
N ARG A 102 -3.08 -20.85 -0.29
CA ARG A 102 -3.19 -22.31 -0.36
C ARG A 102 -4.42 -22.83 0.37
N ASP A 103 -4.61 -22.42 1.63
CA ASP A 103 -5.66 -22.93 2.52
C ASP A 103 -7.07 -22.59 1.99
N PHE A 104 -7.22 -21.42 1.34
CA PHE A 104 -8.46 -21.02 0.67
C PHE A 104 -8.57 -21.52 -0.79
N GLY A 105 -7.57 -22.27 -1.29
CA GLY A 105 -7.57 -22.82 -2.63
C GLY A 105 -7.56 -21.76 -3.72
N ILE A 106 -6.83 -20.66 -3.53
CA ILE A 106 -6.74 -19.55 -4.49
C ILE A 106 -5.67 -19.81 -5.55
N LEU A 107 -4.60 -20.53 -5.23
CA LEU A 107 -3.47 -20.75 -6.13
C LEU A 107 -3.84 -21.29 -7.53
N PRO A 108 -4.83 -22.19 -7.69
CA PRO A 108 -5.25 -22.66 -9.03
C PRO A 108 -5.82 -21.55 -9.93
N HIS A 109 -6.29 -20.45 -9.35
CA HIS A 109 -6.84 -19.31 -10.08
C HIS A 109 -5.78 -18.24 -10.43
N VAL A 110 -4.51 -18.41 -9.99
CA VAL A 110 -3.44 -17.43 -10.23
C VAL A 110 -2.67 -17.78 -11.50
N ARG A 111 -2.44 -16.77 -12.33
CA ARG A 111 -1.50 -16.80 -13.45
C ARG A 111 -0.29 -15.97 -13.05
N PHE A 112 0.81 -16.64 -12.75
CA PHE A 112 2.09 -16.02 -12.42
C PHE A 112 2.84 -15.57 -13.66
N GLY A 113 3.75 -14.58 -13.53
CA GLY A 113 4.48 -13.99 -14.64
C GLY A 113 3.60 -13.18 -15.62
N ALA A 114 2.35 -12.88 -15.23
CA ALA A 114 1.37 -12.20 -16.04
C ALA A 114 1.31 -10.70 -15.69
N LYS A 115 2.33 -9.94 -16.10
CA LYS A 115 2.37 -8.48 -15.91
C LYS A 115 1.38 -7.82 -16.87
N VAL A 116 0.32 -7.23 -16.33
CA VAL A 116 -0.69 -6.51 -17.10
C VAL A 116 -0.13 -5.17 -17.57
N THR A 117 -0.35 -4.85 -18.85
CA THR A 117 0.10 -3.60 -19.50
C THR A 117 -1.04 -2.74 -20.00
N ALA A 118 -2.20 -3.33 -20.32
CA ALA A 118 -3.38 -2.57 -20.77
C ALA A 118 -4.69 -3.21 -20.27
N ALA A 119 -5.72 -2.39 -20.13
CA ALA A 119 -7.10 -2.81 -19.89
C ALA A 119 -8.06 -1.86 -20.62
N THR A 120 -8.88 -2.38 -21.54
CA THR A 120 -9.78 -1.58 -22.37
C THR A 120 -11.22 -2.08 -22.23
N PHE A 121 -12.15 -1.15 -22.00
CA PHE A 121 -13.57 -1.43 -21.89
C PHE A 121 -14.24 -1.40 -23.27
N ASP A 122 -14.97 -2.45 -23.61
CA ASP A 122 -15.85 -2.52 -24.77
C ASP A 122 -17.28 -2.21 -24.31
N GLU A 123 -17.83 -1.08 -24.80
CA GLU A 123 -19.18 -0.62 -24.40
C GLU A 123 -20.28 -1.50 -24.97
N ASP A 124 -20.09 -2.04 -26.18
CA ASP A 124 -21.10 -2.86 -26.85
C ASP A 124 -21.21 -4.25 -26.19
N ALA A 125 -20.05 -4.83 -25.86
CA ALA A 125 -19.97 -6.11 -25.19
C ALA A 125 -20.17 -6.01 -23.67
N ALA A 126 -20.04 -4.81 -23.09
CA ALA A 126 -19.99 -4.55 -21.64
C ALA A 126 -18.90 -5.38 -20.92
N THR A 127 -17.72 -5.52 -21.53
CA THR A 127 -16.61 -6.34 -21.03
C THR A 127 -15.29 -5.59 -21.10
N TRP A 128 -14.34 -6.04 -20.29
CA TRP A 128 -12.96 -5.59 -20.30
C TRP A 128 -12.08 -6.57 -21.06
N THR A 129 -11.19 -6.05 -21.90
CA THR A 129 -10.06 -6.77 -22.47
C THR A 129 -8.80 -6.35 -21.75
N VAL A 130 -8.08 -7.32 -21.15
CA VAL A 130 -6.86 -7.12 -20.37
C VAL A 130 -5.70 -7.78 -21.09
N GLU A 131 -4.63 -7.01 -21.33
CA GLU A 131 -3.43 -7.47 -22.06
C GLU A 131 -2.24 -7.56 -21.11
N THR A 132 -1.39 -8.55 -21.33
CA THR A 132 -0.14 -8.76 -20.57
C THR A 132 1.09 -8.40 -21.42
N GLU A 133 2.22 -8.18 -20.75
CA GLU A 133 3.53 -7.93 -21.39
C GLU A 133 3.97 -9.09 -22.30
N ALA A 134 3.53 -10.32 -22.00
CA ALA A 134 3.78 -11.50 -22.82
C ALA A 134 2.92 -11.56 -24.09
N GLY A 135 1.95 -10.66 -24.26
CA GLY A 135 1.02 -10.61 -25.37
C GLY A 135 -0.24 -11.46 -25.19
N ASP A 136 -0.45 -12.04 -24.01
CA ASP A 136 -1.70 -12.76 -23.71
C ASP A 136 -2.85 -11.75 -23.53
N THR A 137 -4.05 -12.15 -23.98
CA THR A 137 -5.26 -11.35 -23.88
C THR A 137 -6.32 -12.12 -23.09
N HIS A 138 -6.94 -11.45 -22.12
CA HIS A 138 -7.99 -11.98 -21.27
C HIS A 138 -9.23 -11.08 -21.32
N THR A 139 -10.41 -11.67 -21.33
CA THR A 139 -11.68 -10.91 -21.33
C THR A 139 -12.49 -11.25 -20.08
N ALA A 140 -13.09 -10.23 -19.46
CA ALA A 140 -13.97 -10.41 -18.30
C ALA A 140 -15.03 -9.31 -18.20
N ASP A 141 -16.12 -9.61 -17.48
CA ASP A 141 -17.19 -8.65 -17.19
C ASP A 141 -16.74 -7.59 -16.16
N VAL A 142 -15.80 -7.96 -15.27
CA VAL A 142 -15.33 -7.11 -14.17
C VAL A 142 -13.81 -7.16 -14.07
N VAL A 143 -13.17 -6.02 -13.81
CA VAL A 143 -11.75 -5.93 -13.48
C VAL A 143 -11.57 -5.34 -12.08
N ILE A 144 -10.76 -6.01 -11.25
CA ILE A 144 -10.35 -5.54 -9.93
C ILE A 144 -8.85 -5.22 -9.97
N CYS A 145 -8.51 -3.94 -9.92
CA CYS A 145 -7.11 -3.49 -9.81
C CYS A 145 -6.65 -3.57 -8.35
N ALA A 146 -5.88 -4.61 -8.02
CA ALA A 146 -5.27 -4.83 -6.70
C ALA A 146 -3.73 -4.66 -6.73
N THR A 147 -3.26 -3.72 -7.54
CA THR A 147 -1.84 -3.47 -7.83
C THR A 147 -1.08 -2.84 -6.67
N GLY A 148 -1.80 -2.27 -5.69
CA GLY A 148 -1.23 -1.53 -4.55
C GLY A 148 -0.72 -0.13 -4.95
N GLN A 149 -0.36 0.67 -3.94
CA GLN A 149 0.13 2.04 -4.11
C GLN A 149 1.67 2.14 -4.11
N LEU A 150 2.37 1.11 -3.62
CA LEU A 150 3.82 1.06 -3.47
C LEU A 150 4.40 -0.05 -4.35
N SER A 151 4.14 0.02 -5.66
CA SER A 151 4.48 -1.03 -6.61
C SER A 151 5.54 -0.62 -7.64
N GLU A 152 5.68 0.69 -7.90
CA GLU A 152 6.63 1.21 -8.89
C GLU A 152 7.74 2.01 -8.20
N PRO A 153 8.99 1.52 -8.22
CA PRO A 153 10.15 2.21 -7.65
C PRO A 153 10.37 3.60 -8.27
N ALA A 154 10.82 4.55 -7.45
CA ALA A 154 11.13 5.91 -7.89
C ALA A 154 12.63 6.20 -7.70
N ILE A 155 13.44 5.92 -8.70
CA ILE A 155 14.83 6.39 -8.75
C ILE A 155 14.83 7.79 -9.41
N PRO A 156 15.35 8.84 -8.74
CA PRO A 156 15.42 10.16 -9.33
C PRO A 156 16.28 10.17 -10.61
N PRO A 157 15.93 10.97 -11.62
CA PRO A 157 16.74 11.12 -12.83
C PRO A 157 18.01 11.92 -12.51
N ILE A 158 19.07 11.24 -12.09
CA ILE A 158 20.34 11.84 -11.68
C ILE A 158 21.35 11.71 -12.81
N PRO A 159 22.03 12.80 -13.21
CA PRO A 159 23.11 12.75 -14.19
C PRO A 159 24.19 11.74 -13.78
N GLY A 160 24.72 11.01 -14.74
CA GLY A 160 25.82 10.07 -14.52
C GLY A 160 25.42 8.70 -13.93
N LEU A 161 24.13 8.42 -13.74
CA LEU A 161 23.67 7.14 -13.18
C LEU A 161 24.23 5.92 -13.95
N ASP A 162 24.25 6.00 -15.29
CA ASP A 162 24.77 4.94 -16.18
C ASP A 162 26.31 4.86 -16.21
N THR A 163 27.01 5.83 -15.61
CA THR A 163 28.48 5.87 -15.58
C THR A 163 29.08 5.25 -14.34
N PHE A 164 28.25 4.98 -13.33
CA PHE A 164 28.70 4.39 -12.08
C PHE A 164 29.24 2.97 -12.31
N ALA A 165 30.49 2.73 -11.93
CA ALA A 165 31.17 1.46 -12.14
C ALA A 165 30.81 0.37 -11.11
N GLY A 166 30.22 0.76 -9.97
CA GLY A 166 29.73 -0.13 -8.93
C GLY A 166 28.31 -0.64 -9.23
N HIS A 167 27.68 -1.27 -8.24
CA HIS A 167 26.30 -1.70 -8.32
C HIS A 167 25.34 -0.67 -7.74
N HIS A 168 24.23 -0.41 -8.41
CA HIS A 168 23.14 0.35 -7.81
C HIS A 168 21.81 -0.38 -7.97
N MET A 169 20.98 -0.33 -6.95
CA MET A 169 19.67 -0.97 -6.94
C MET A 169 18.66 -0.16 -6.13
N HIS A 170 17.38 -0.30 -6.43
CA HIS A 170 16.32 0.20 -5.56
C HIS A 170 16.02 -0.81 -4.46
N SER A 171 15.66 -0.36 -3.24
CA SER A 171 15.35 -1.27 -2.12
C SER A 171 14.23 -2.27 -2.43
N ALA A 172 13.26 -1.90 -3.28
CA ALA A 172 12.18 -2.81 -3.73
C ALA A 172 12.62 -3.81 -4.82
N GLU A 173 13.82 -3.66 -5.34
CA GLU A 173 14.45 -4.52 -6.34
C GLU A 173 15.79 -5.03 -5.80
N TRP A 174 15.77 -5.43 -4.52
CA TRP A 174 16.96 -5.92 -3.84
C TRP A 174 17.50 -7.19 -4.53
N ASP A 175 18.75 -7.10 -4.97
CA ASP A 175 19.47 -8.24 -5.57
C ASP A 175 20.34 -8.92 -4.49
N PRO A 176 19.94 -10.11 -4.02
CA PRO A 176 20.70 -10.84 -3.01
C PRO A 176 22.03 -11.42 -3.54
N THR A 177 22.28 -11.37 -4.86
CA THR A 177 23.53 -11.83 -5.44
C THR A 177 24.64 -10.78 -5.37
N VAL A 178 24.28 -9.53 -5.09
CA VAL A 178 25.26 -8.43 -4.89
C VAL A 178 25.86 -8.56 -3.50
N ASP A 179 27.15 -8.94 -3.46
CA ASP A 179 27.92 -9.00 -2.22
C ASP A 179 28.22 -7.60 -1.68
N ILE A 180 27.71 -7.28 -0.49
CA ILE A 180 27.96 -6.02 0.22
C ILE A 180 29.00 -6.15 1.34
N ALA A 181 29.46 -7.37 1.65
CA ALA A 181 30.37 -7.63 2.74
C ALA A 181 31.71 -6.92 2.53
N GLY A 182 32.12 -6.13 3.52
CA GLY A 182 33.37 -5.35 3.46
C GLY A 182 33.39 -4.26 2.40
N LYS A 183 32.25 -3.86 1.81
CA LYS A 183 32.11 -2.79 0.81
C LYS A 183 31.77 -1.45 1.46
N ARG A 184 32.04 -0.37 0.72
CA ARG A 184 31.51 0.97 1.03
C ARG A 184 30.12 1.05 0.42
N VAL A 185 29.09 1.18 1.25
CA VAL A 185 27.70 1.23 0.81
C VAL A 185 27.12 2.61 1.06
N ALA A 186 26.52 3.20 0.03
CA ALA A 186 25.75 4.43 0.15
C ALA A 186 24.25 4.11 0.08
N VAL A 187 23.48 4.56 1.08
CA VAL A 187 22.00 4.43 1.11
C VAL A 187 21.41 5.81 0.93
N VAL A 188 20.66 5.99 -0.16
CA VAL A 188 20.02 7.27 -0.49
C VAL A 188 18.56 7.24 -0.09
N GLY A 189 18.20 8.07 0.88
CA GLY A 189 16.86 8.22 1.45
C GLY A 189 16.80 8.01 2.97
N GLY A 190 15.81 8.63 3.63
CA GLY A 190 15.55 8.57 5.07
C GLY A 190 14.14 8.05 5.38
N GLY A 191 13.52 7.32 4.45
CA GLY A 191 12.17 6.76 4.58
C GLY A 191 12.12 5.40 5.25
N ALA A 192 10.95 4.75 5.19
CA ALA A 192 10.69 3.48 5.86
C ALA A 192 11.67 2.36 5.49
N SER A 193 12.07 2.26 4.21
CA SER A 193 13.04 1.26 3.77
C SER A 193 14.42 1.52 4.35
N ALA A 194 14.90 2.78 4.34
CA ALA A 194 16.22 3.13 4.85
C ALA A 194 16.36 2.84 6.35
N ILE A 195 15.33 3.21 7.17
CA ILE A 195 15.42 2.99 8.63
C ILE A 195 15.41 1.52 9.04
N GLN A 196 15.07 0.62 8.12
CA GLN A 196 15.09 -0.84 8.31
C GLN A 196 16.36 -1.44 7.73
N LEU A 197 16.73 -1.06 6.51
CA LEU A 197 17.90 -1.58 5.80
C LEU A 197 19.20 -1.21 6.49
N VAL A 198 19.40 0.08 6.81
CA VAL A 198 20.65 0.60 7.37
C VAL A 198 21.09 -0.13 8.64
N PRO A 199 20.23 -0.31 9.67
CA PRO A 199 20.60 -1.10 10.85
C PRO A 199 20.83 -2.58 10.55
N ALA A 200 20.22 -3.12 9.49
CA ALA A 200 20.33 -4.54 9.15
C ALA A 200 21.64 -4.90 8.48
N ILE A 201 22.26 -3.96 7.73
CA ILE A 201 23.47 -4.23 6.97
C ILE A 201 24.76 -3.62 7.57
N VAL A 202 24.64 -2.76 8.59
CA VAL A 202 25.76 -1.98 9.12
C VAL A 202 26.93 -2.83 9.62
N ASP A 203 26.67 -4.03 10.15
CA ASP A 203 27.72 -4.91 10.64
C ASP A 203 28.39 -5.76 9.54
N GLU A 204 27.86 -5.74 8.32
CA GLU A 204 28.37 -6.51 7.18
C GLU A 204 29.28 -5.66 6.27
N VAL A 205 29.05 -4.34 6.25
CA VAL A 205 29.75 -3.41 5.33
C VAL A 205 31.03 -2.83 5.96
N ALA A 206 31.97 -2.41 5.15
CA ALA A 206 33.18 -1.75 5.66
C ALA A 206 32.90 -0.31 6.13
N HIS A 207 32.04 0.39 5.43
CA HIS A 207 31.60 1.75 5.74
C HIS A 207 30.24 2.02 5.15
N LEU A 208 29.38 2.73 5.88
CA LEU A 208 28.03 3.07 5.47
C LEU A 208 27.85 4.59 5.40
N THR A 209 27.39 5.09 4.27
CA THR A 209 27.01 6.50 4.14
C THR A 209 25.51 6.59 3.89
N VAL A 210 24.80 7.28 4.77
CA VAL A 210 23.37 7.59 4.60
C VAL A 210 23.23 9.02 4.09
N ILE A 211 22.54 9.17 2.96
CA ILE A 211 22.30 10.48 2.32
C ILE A 211 20.81 10.72 2.32
N GLN A 212 20.34 11.72 3.07
CA GLN A 212 18.92 12.03 3.17
C GLN A 212 18.68 13.55 3.10
N ARG A 213 17.90 13.98 2.11
CA ARG A 213 17.54 15.40 1.97
C ARG A 213 16.57 15.84 3.08
N ASP A 214 15.52 15.03 3.28
CA ASP A 214 14.43 15.30 4.21
C ASP A 214 14.36 14.18 5.27
N PRO A 215 14.87 14.42 6.49
CA PRO A 215 14.85 13.40 7.54
C PRO A 215 13.41 13.14 8.02
N SER A 216 13.13 11.88 8.37
CA SER A 216 11.82 11.47 8.87
C SER A 216 11.74 11.50 10.39
N TRP A 217 10.52 11.74 10.93
CA TRP A 217 10.27 11.54 12.36
C TRP A 217 10.27 10.04 12.67
N VAL A 218 11.27 9.58 13.43
CA VAL A 218 11.38 8.19 13.87
C VAL A 218 11.08 8.10 15.35
N VAL A 219 10.15 7.21 15.71
CA VAL A 219 9.73 6.94 17.09
C VAL A 219 10.02 5.49 17.48
N ASN A 220 10.00 5.20 18.77
CA ASN A 220 10.32 3.87 19.26
C ASN A 220 9.31 2.83 18.74
N LYS A 221 9.84 1.71 18.28
CA LYS A 221 9.09 0.52 17.90
C LYS A 221 9.05 -0.43 19.10
N TYR A 222 7.88 -0.65 19.69
CA TYR A 222 7.71 -1.62 20.77
C TYR A 222 7.69 -3.05 20.20
N ASP A 223 8.82 -3.45 19.62
CA ASP A 223 9.00 -4.74 18.97
C ASP A 223 9.74 -5.72 19.89
N TRP A 224 9.36 -6.98 19.83
CA TRP A 224 10.04 -8.09 20.50
C TRP A 224 9.78 -9.41 19.76
N LYS A 225 10.66 -10.39 19.99
CA LYS A 225 10.42 -11.77 19.57
C LYS A 225 9.34 -12.39 20.44
N VAL A 226 8.31 -12.95 19.81
CA VAL A 226 7.21 -13.63 20.49
C VAL A 226 7.74 -14.93 21.10
N GLY A 227 7.64 -15.04 22.45
CA GLY A 227 8.15 -16.18 23.20
C GLY A 227 7.33 -17.46 23.02
N ALA A 228 7.89 -18.60 23.41
CA ALA A 228 7.21 -19.89 23.30
C ALA A 228 5.89 -19.94 24.09
N LEU A 229 5.87 -19.35 25.28
CA LEU A 229 4.67 -19.28 26.12
C LEU A 229 3.57 -18.43 25.47
N GLU A 230 3.93 -17.27 24.93
CA GLU A 230 2.99 -16.39 24.23
C GLU A 230 2.38 -17.13 23.03
N ARG A 231 3.21 -17.79 22.20
CA ARG A 231 2.72 -18.63 21.10
C ARG A 231 1.85 -19.81 21.56
N ALA A 232 2.14 -20.40 22.70
CA ALA A 232 1.30 -21.46 23.27
C ALA A 232 -0.08 -20.93 23.69
N ILE A 233 -0.14 -19.75 24.30
CA ILE A 233 -1.39 -19.06 24.65
C ILE A 233 -2.20 -18.72 23.39
N MET A 234 -1.54 -18.28 22.33
CA MET A 234 -2.18 -17.95 21.06
C MET A 234 -2.75 -19.17 20.32
N LYS A 235 -2.44 -20.42 20.74
CA LYS A 235 -3.08 -21.63 20.23
C LYS A 235 -4.41 -21.96 20.91
N ILE A 236 -4.74 -21.30 22.01
CA ILE A 236 -6.01 -21.53 22.74
C ILE A 236 -7.15 -20.96 21.88
N PRO A 237 -8.19 -21.75 21.55
CA PRO A 237 -9.33 -21.29 20.74
C PRO A 237 -9.94 -20.00 21.29
N GLY A 238 -10.16 -19.02 20.42
CA GLY A 238 -10.72 -17.71 20.76
C GLY A 238 -9.71 -16.66 21.24
N VAL A 239 -8.56 -17.06 21.80
CA VAL A 239 -7.53 -16.09 22.26
C VAL A 239 -6.98 -15.23 21.13
N PRO A 240 -6.58 -15.78 19.96
CA PRO A 240 -6.13 -14.93 18.85
C PRO A 240 -7.18 -13.91 18.42
N ARG A 241 -8.45 -14.30 18.38
CA ARG A 241 -9.55 -13.41 18.02
C ARG A 241 -9.74 -12.29 19.03
N LEU A 242 -9.79 -12.64 20.30
CA LEU A 242 -9.91 -11.64 21.37
C LEU A 242 -8.74 -10.65 21.35
N TYR A 243 -7.51 -11.15 21.20
CA TYR A 243 -6.32 -10.29 21.15
C TYR A 243 -6.30 -9.41 19.90
N HIS A 244 -6.67 -9.98 18.75
CA HIS A 244 -6.85 -9.21 17.50
C HIS A 244 -7.83 -8.06 17.72
N ASP A 245 -9.03 -8.34 18.24
CA ASP A 245 -10.09 -7.34 18.38
C ASP A 245 -9.69 -6.26 19.42
N LEU A 246 -9.08 -6.63 20.53
CA LEU A 246 -8.57 -5.68 21.51
C LEU A 246 -7.48 -4.76 20.92
N MET A 247 -6.54 -5.33 20.18
CA MET A 247 -5.48 -4.56 19.53
C MET A 247 -6.05 -3.65 18.42
N TRP A 248 -6.98 -4.16 17.61
CA TRP A 248 -7.65 -3.38 16.57
C TRP A 248 -8.36 -2.16 17.17
N TRP A 249 -9.14 -2.34 18.25
CA TRP A 249 -9.79 -1.23 18.95
C TRP A 249 -8.78 -0.28 19.62
N TRP A 250 -7.69 -0.80 20.17
CA TRP A 250 -6.61 0.03 20.71
C TRP A 250 -6.01 0.97 19.67
N PHE A 251 -5.87 0.52 18.44
CA PHE A 251 -5.40 1.37 17.34
C PHE A 251 -6.49 2.30 16.83
N GLU A 252 -7.75 1.85 16.79
CA GLU A 252 -8.88 2.63 16.29
C GLU A 252 -9.19 3.87 17.16
N VAL A 253 -9.10 3.77 18.47
CA VAL A 253 -9.34 4.92 19.38
C VAL A 253 -8.30 6.03 19.21
N ARG A 254 -7.21 5.80 18.47
CA ARG A 254 -6.20 6.80 18.13
C ARG A 254 -6.54 7.60 16.87
N ALA A 255 -7.53 7.19 16.09
CA ALA A 255 -7.91 7.86 14.84
C ALA A 255 -8.10 9.40 15.01
N PRO A 256 -8.65 9.94 16.12
CA PRO A 256 -8.72 11.38 16.31
C PRO A 256 -7.38 12.10 16.41
N SER A 257 -6.27 11.41 16.73
CA SER A 257 -4.95 12.05 16.94
C SER A 257 -4.37 12.73 15.69
N VAL A 258 -4.87 12.41 14.50
CA VAL A 258 -4.46 13.07 13.24
C VAL A 258 -5.12 14.45 13.05
N LYS A 259 -6.14 14.78 13.84
CA LYS A 259 -6.82 16.08 13.74
C LYS A 259 -5.92 17.22 14.23
N SER A 260 -6.06 18.40 13.63
CA SER A 260 -5.31 19.61 13.99
C SER A 260 -5.53 20.06 15.44
N SER A 261 -6.67 19.73 16.06
CA SER A 261 -6.94 19.99 17.48
C SER A 261 -5.91 19.38 18.45
N PHE A 262 -5.10 18.41 18.01
CA PHE A 262 -4.03 17.77 18.78
C PHE A 262 -2.63 18.32 18.48
N ASP A 263 -2.50 19.45 17.78
CA ASP A 263 -1.19 20.04 17.41
C ASP A 263 -0.32 20.36 18.63
N TRP A 264 -0.89 20.80 19.72
CA TRP A 264 -0.18 21.08 20.97
C TRP A 264 0.52 19.82 21.53
N LEU A 265 -0.14 18.66 21.46
CA LEU A 265 0.42 17.39 21.91
C LEU A 265 1.53 16.92 20.96
N ARG A 266 1.34 17.09 19.65
CA ARG A 266 2.37 16.82 18.64
C ARG A 266 3.62 17.68 18.84
N GLY A 267 3.45 18.94 19.24
CA GLY A 267 4.54 19.83 19.61
C GLY A 267 5.39 19.32 20.79
N LEU A 268 4.74 18.74 21.82
CA LEU A 268 5.43 18.10 22.94
C LEU A 268 6.22 16.88 22.51
N TRP A 269 5.63 16.01 21.70
CA TRP A 269 6.33 14.83 21.15
C TRP A 269 7.48 15.21 20.24
N ALA A 270 7.32 16.21 19.38
CA ALA A 270 8.42 16.73 18.55
C ALA A 270 9.60 17.21 19.40
N ARG A 271 9.32 17.94 20.51
CA ARG A 271 10.36 18.42 21.43
C ARG A 271 11.09 17.27 22.10
N GLU A 272 10.38 16.27 22.56
CA GLU A 272 10.95 15.06 23.16
C GLU A 272 11.84 14.32 22.14
N ARG A 273 11.36 14.14 20.90
CA ARG A 273 12.16 13.47 19.84
C ARG A 273 13.42 14.23 19.47
N ARG A 274 13.36 15.55 19.33
CA ARG A 274 14.57 16.38 19.12
C ARG A 274 15.57 16.23 20.26
N HIS A 275 15.09 16.14 21.50
CA HIS A 275 15.95 15.87 22.64
C HIS A 275 16.60 14.49 22.54
N HIS A 276 15.84 13.45 22.17
CA HIS A 276 16.35 12.10 21.98
C HIS A 276 17.42 12.04 20.87
N ILE A 277 17.18 12.67 19.73
CA ILE A 277 18.15 12.76 18.61
C ILE A 277 19.47 13.36 19.11
N LYS A 278 19.41 14.53 19.75
CA LYS A 278 20.59 15.20 20.30
C LYS A 278 21.38 14.35 21.30
N LYS A 279 20.65 13.65 22.18
CA LYS A 279 21.26 12.80 23.22
C LYS A 279 21.95 11.57 22.61
N THR A 280 21.39 11.00 21.54
CA THR A 280 21.87 9.77 20.91
C THR A 280 23.03 10.05 19.94
N LEU A 281 22.87 10.99 19.02
CA LEU A 281 23.87 11.24 17.96
C LEU A 281 25.08 12.02 18.45
N LYS A 282 24.92 12.98 19.35
CA LYS A 282 25.98 13.85 19.93
C LYS A 282 26.71 14.74 18.93
N ASP A 283 27.08 14.23 17.74
CA ASP A 283 27.70 15.00 16.67
C ASP A 283 26.72 16.06 16.13
N PRO A 284 27.10 17.36 16.16
CA PRO A 284 26.21 18.43 15.70
C PRO A 284 25.80 18.30 14.22
N LYS A 285 26.69 17.79 13.35
CA LYS A 285 26.40 17.60 11.92
C LYS A 285 25.34 16.50 11.74
N LYS A 286 25.53 15.34 12.38
CA LYS A 286 24.57 14.24 12.35
C LYS A 286 23.24 14.65 12.99
N VAL A 287 23.26 15.43 14.09
CA VAL A 287 22.05 15.95 14.72
C VAL A 287 21.28 16.87 13.77
N ALA A 288 21.96 17.76 13.06
CA ALA A 288 21.31 18.64 12.07
C ALA A 288 20.69 17.82 10.93
N ALA A 289 21.46 16.90 10.35
CA ALA A 289 21.01 16.03 9.25
C ALA A 289 19.86 15.08 9.63
N ALA A 290 19.73 14.69 10.91
CA ALA A 290 18.71 13.76 11.40
C ALA A 290 17.48 14.44 11.99
N THR A 291 17.46 15.76 12.14
CA THR A 291 16.36 16.48 12.82
C THR A 291 15.39 17.04 11.79
N PRO A 292 14.12 16.53 11.73
CA PRO A 292 13.12 17.09 10.84
C PRO A 292 12.76 18.54 11.20
N ASP A 293 12.56 19.38 10.20
CA ASP A 293 12.15 20.78 10.31
C ASP A 293 10.64 20.98 10.17
N TYR A 294 9.92 19.96 9.72
CA TYR A 294 8.47 19.97 9.49
C TYR A 294 7.66 19.47 10.71
N THR A 295 6.35 19.71 10.67
CA THR A 295 5.40 19.39 11.75
C THR A 295 5.37 17.89 12.05
N PHE A 296 5.51 17.51 13.33
CA PHE A 296 5.42 16.12 13.77
C PHE A 296 4.05 15.51 13.43
N GLY A 297 4.06 14.36 12.73
CA GLY A 297 2.85 13.66 12.30
C GLY A 297 2.15 14.25 11.06
N CYS A 298 2.78 15.17 10.36
CA CYS A 298 2.35 15.63 9.04
C CYS A 298 2.66 14.59 7.94
N ASN A 299 3.73 13.86 8.12
CA ASN A 299 4.03 12.62 7.39
C ASN A 299 3.92 11.43 8.36
N ARG A 300 3.85 10.21 7.80
CA ARG A 300 3.84 8.98 8.60
C ARG A 300 5.01 8.94 9.56
N LEU A 301 4.74 8.67 10.84
CA LEU A 301 5.78 8.42 11.83
C LEU A 301 6.40 7.04 11.56
N LEU A 302 7.71 6.99 11.46
CA LEU A 302 8.44 5.77 11.22
C LEU A 302 8.83 5.11 12.56
N LEU A 303 8.88 3.78 12.57
CA LEU A 303 9.12 3.01 13.80
C LEU A 303 10.47 2.30 13.74
N SER A 304 11.43 2.70 14.59
CA SER A 304 12.70 1.98 14.76
C SER A 304 13.30 2.23 16.14
N ASN A 305 13.89 1.20 16.71
CA ASN A 305 14.72 1.32 17.94
C ASN A 305 16.19 1.50 17.58
N ASP A 306 16.60 1.08 16.40
CA ASP A 306 18.00 0.88 16.01
C ASP A 306 18.52 2.02 15.10
N TRP A 307 17.63 2.83 14.50
CA TRP A 307 17.99 3.88 13.55
C TRP A 307 19.02 4.87 14.12
N TYR A 308 18.66 5.59 15.18
CA TYR A 308 19.58 6.61 15.74
C TYR A 308 20.84 6.01 16.38
N PRO A 309 20.78 4.85 17.10
CA PRO A 309 21.98 4.15 17.55
C PRO A 309 22.94 3.78 16.41
N THR A 310 22.41 3.31 15.28
CA THR A 310 23.22 2.99 14.08
C THR A 310 23.86 4.24 13.50
N LEU A 311 23.10 5.33 13.34
CA LEU A 311 23.67 6.59 12.84
C LEU A 311 24.72 7.21 13.77
N ALA A 312 24.72 6.86 15.06
CA ALA A 312 25.71 7.34 16.04
C ALA A 312 27.06 6.63 15.93
N ARG A 313 27.17 5.54 15.16
CA ARG A 313 28.42 4.77 14.99
C ARG A 313 29.47 5.60 14.26
N GLU A 314 30.76 5.26 14.47
CA GLU A 314 31.89 5.92 13.82
C GLU A 314 32.08 5.48 12.36
N ASP A 315 31.66 4.25 12.04
CA ASP A 315 31.69 3.66 10.69
C ASP A 315 30.45 4.00 9.83
N VAL A 316 29.60 4.93 10.29
CA VAL A 316 28.42 5.40 9.59
C VAL A 316 28.48 6.91 9.41
N ASP A 317 28.46 7.39 8.18
CA ASP A 317 28.28 8.80 7.87
C ASP A 317 26.82 9.14 7.60
N LEU A 318 26.40 10.35 8.01
CA LEU A 318 25.07 10.88 7.74
C LEU A 318 25.17 12.26 7.10
N LEU A 319 24.67 12.39 5.87
CA LEU A 319 24.63 13.63 5.11
C LEU A 319 23.19 14.11 4.95
N GLY A 320 22.97 15.37 5.31
CA GLY A 320 21.65 16.04 5.17
C GLY A 320 21.53 16.75 3.82
N GLU A 321 21.81 16.04 2.72
CA GLU A 321 21.97 16.62 1.39
C GLU A 321 21.16 15.86 0.33
N ALA A 322 20.90 16.51 -0.80
CA ALA A 322 20.38 15.86 -2.00
C ALA A 322 21.53 15.29 -2.83
N VAL A 323 21.30 14.15 -3.49
CA VAL A 323 22.19 13.64 -4.52
C VAL A 323 21.97 14.45 -5.81
N THR A 324 23.03 14.97 -6.40
CA THR A 324 22.97 15.79 -7.63
C THR A 324 23.60 15.12 -8.84
N GLU A 325 24.59 14.24 -8.63
CA GLU A 325 25.30 13.56 -9.71
C GLU A 325 25.84 12.20 -9.24
N MET A 326 25.95 11.26 -10.16
CA MET A 326 26.70 10.02 -10.00
C MET A 326 28.02 10.13 -10.76
N THR A 327 29.09 9.66 -10.13
CA THR A 327 30.42 9.53 -10.78
C THR A 327 30.75 8.05 -10.98
N PRO A 328 31.82 7.71 -11.75
CA PRO A 328 32.22 6.30 -11.87
C PRO A 328 32.57 5.64 -10.54
N THR A 329 32.92 6.39 -9.50
CA THR A 329 33.37 5.86 -8.19
C THR A 329 32.41 6.17 -7.04
N GLY A 330 31.29 6.88 -7.27
CA GLY A 330 30.38 7.24 -6.18
C GLY A 330 29.37 8.34 -6.51
N ILE A 331 29.10 9.19 -5.53
CA ILE A 331 28.00 10.17 -5.52
C ILE A 331 28.54 11.58 -5.26
N VAL A 332 27.96 12.59 -5.87
CA VAL A 332 28.13 14.01 -5.54
C VAL A 332 26.82 14.52 -4.90
N CYS A 333 26.98 15.21 -3.76
CA CYS A 333 25.88 15.86 -3.04
C CYS A 333 25.73 17.34 -3.43
N GLY A 334 24.60 17.95 -3.05
CA GLY A 334 24.25 19.33 -3.40
C GLY A 334 25.21 20.39 -2.86
N ASP A 335 25.90 20.12 -1.76
CA ASP A 335 26.93 20.97 -1.17
C ASP A 335 28.33 20.78 -1.80
N GLY A 336 28.43 19.88 -2.80
CA GLY A 336 29.71 19.50 -3.46
C GLY A 336 30.49 18.39 -2.74
N THR A 337 29.96 17.84 -1.64
CA THR A 337 30.55 16.67 -0.97
C THR A 337 30.53 15.47 -1.90
N THR A 338 31.65 14.76 -2.02
CA THR A 338 31.78 13.51 -2.78
C THR A 338 31.82 12.32 -1.83
N VAL A 339 31.08 11.28 -2.18
CA VAL A 339 30.98 10.01 -1.44
C VAL A 339 31.41 8.87 -2.34
N ASP A 340 32.56 8.27 -2.03
CA ASP A 340 32.98 7.04 -2.69
C ASP A 340 32.12 5.87 -2.25
N ALA A 341 31.59 5.09 -3.17
CA ALA A 341 30.77 3.92 -2.90
C ALA A 341 31.06 2.78 -3.88
N ASP A 342 31.01 1.56 -3.40
CA ASP A 342 31.07 0.34 -4.22
C ASP A 342 29.68 -0.15 -4.57
N VAL A 343 28.69 0.13 -3.69
CA VAL A 343 27.28 -0.17 -3.88
C VAL A 343 26.42 1.03 -3.46
N VAL A 344 25.40 1.35 -4.27
CA VAL A 344 24.42 2.39 -3.97
C VAL A 344 23.01 1.76 -3.87
N VAL A 345 22.33 2.00 -2.75
CA VAL A 345 20.96 1.52 -2.54
C VAL A 345 19.99 2.71 -2.49
N TRP A 346 19.09 2.75 -3.45
CA TRP A 346 18.05 3.78 -3.53
C TRP A 346 16.88 3.41 -2.64
N CYS A 347 16.72 4.12 -1.53
CA CYS A 347 15.55 4.09 -0.64
C CYS A 347 14.68 5.32 -0.88
N THR A 348 14.52 5.70 -2.14
CA THR A 348 13.90 6.96 -2.60
C THR A 348 12.39 6.85 -2.77
N GLY A 349 11.80 5.71 -2.39
CA GLY A 349 10.34 5.50 -2.35
C GLY A 349 9.75 5.07 -3.69
N PHE A 350 8.47 5.35 -3.88
CA PHE A 350 7.66 4.84 -4.97
C PHE A 350 6.89 5.97 -5.65
N LYS A 351 6.44 5.73 -6.89
CA LYS A 351 5.56 6.63 -7.65
C LYS A 351 4.11 6.53 -7.16
N ALA A 352 3.89 6.75 -5.87
CA ALA A 352 2.61 6.51 -5.23
C ALA A 352 1.47 7.45 -5.71
N THR A 353 1.80 8.66 -6.16
CA THR A 353 0.85 9.59 -6.77
C THR A 353 0.48 9.24 -8.22
N GLU A 354 1.27 8.35 -8.84
CA GLU A 354 1.01 7.83 -10.18
C GLU A 354 0.26 6.47 -10.11
N TYR A 355 -0.77 6.37 -9.29
CA TYR A 355 -1.55 5.14 -9.10
C TYR A 355 -2.00 4.56 -10.44
N LEU A 356 -1.84 3.24 -10.64
CA LEU A 356 -2.10 2.50 -11.89
C LEU A 356 -1.27 2.96 -13.12
N SER A 357 -0.23 3.79 -12.92
CA SER A 357 0.54 4.39 -14.02
C SER A 357 1.16 3.40 -15.02
N PRO A 358 1.55 2.18 -14.63
CA PRO A 358 2.14 1.23 -15.57
C PRO A 358 1.13 0.60 -16.52
N ILE A 359 -0.19 0.77 -16.28
CA ILE A 359 -1.25 0.11 -17.05
C ILE A 359 -1.98 1.16 -17.88
N ASP A 360 -2.09 0.94 -19.20
CA ASP A 360 -2.94 1.75 -20.09
C ASP A 360 -4.41 1.35 -19.89
N ILE A 361 -5.14 2.09 -19.02
CA ILE A 361 -6.54 1.80 -18.71
C ILE A 361 -7.44 2.75 -19.48
N ARG A 362 -8.30 2.18 -20.35
CA ARG A 362 -9.26 2.91 -21.18
C ARG A 362 -10.68 2.48 -20.87
N GLY A 363 -11.48 3.44 -20.40
CA GLY A 363 -12.89 3.28 -20.11
C GLY A 363 -13.79 3.63 -21.29
N ARG A 364 -15.01 4.08 -20.98
CA ARG A 364 -16.03 4.46 -21.97
C ARG A 364 -15.53 5.56 -22.89
N GLY A 365 -15.87 5.44 -24.17
CA GLY A 365 -15.41 6.37 -25.21
C GLY A 365 -13.90 6.39 -25.41
N GLY A 366 -13.17 5.37 -24.94
CA GLY A 366 -11.70 5.32 -25.00
C GLY A 366 -10.99 6.27 -24.03
N LYS A 367 -11.72 6.88 -23.08
CA LYS A 367 -11.18 7.79 -22.06
C LYS A 367 -10.08 7.11 -21.25
N HIS A 368 -8.89 7.71 -21.22
CA HIS A 368 -7.79 7.20 -20.43
C HIS A 368 -7.95 7.57 -18.94
N ILE A 369 -7.56 6.69 -18.00
CA ILE A 369 -7.76 6.93 -16.57
C ILE A 369 -6.98 8.16 -16.06
N ARG A 370 -5.83 8.48 -16.66
CA ARG A 370 -5.07 9.68 -16.33
C ARG A 370 -5.78 10.98 -16.73
N GLU A 371 -6.65 10.94 -17.73
CA GLU A 371 -7.49 12.10 -18.10
C GLU A 371 -8.56 12.34 -17.03
N ALA A 372 -9.11 11.26 -16.46
CA ALA A 372 -10.02 11.35 -15.33
C ALA A 372 -9.32 11.86 -14.05
N TRP A 373 -8.03 11.55 -13.89
CA TRP A 373 -7.21 11.90 -12.74
C TRP A 373 -6.20 13.03 -13.01
N HIS A 374 -6.56 14.00 -13.86
CA HIS A 374 -5.66 15.10 -14.27
C HIS A 374 -5.05 15.89 -13.09
N ASP A 375 -5.76 15.97 -11.94
CA ASP A 375 -5.30 16.60 -10.69
C ASP A 375 -4.97 15.56 -9.60
N GLY A 376 -4.49 14.37 -10.01
CA GLY A 376 -4.17 13.26 -9.14
C GLY A 376 -5.31 12.26 -8.94
N PRO A 377 -4.98 11.03 -8.52
CA PRO A 377 -5.95 9.95 -8.41
C PRO A 377 -7.03 10.23 -7.36
N GLU A 378 -8.28 9.97 -7.74
CA GLU A 378 -9.44 10.04 -6.86
C GLU A 378 -10.48 8.98 -7.22
N ALA A 379 -11.25 8.54 -6.23
CA ALA A 379 -12.25 7.49 -6.42
C ALA A 379 -13.37 7.60 -5.37
N TYR A 380 -14.57 7.17 -5.75
CA TYR A 380 -15.66 6.98 -4.78
C TYR A 380 -15.33 5.80 -3.88
N LEU A 381 -15.27 6.03 -2.57
CA LEU A 381 -14.86 5.07 -1.53
C LEU A 381 -13.46 4.43 -1.76
N GLY A 382 -12.63 5.03 -2.64
CA GLY A 382 -11.38 4.41 -3.06
C GLY A 382 -11.56 3.18 -3.95
N LEU A 383 -12.75 2.99 -4.53
CA LEU A 383 -13.15 1.79 -5.26
C LEU A 383 -13.41 2.04 -6.74
N THR A 384 -14.08 3.13 -7.11
CA THR A 384 -14.57 3.36 -8.48
C THR A 384 -14.38 4.81 -8.94
N THR A 385 -14.16 5.00 -10.24
CA THR A 385 -13.97 6.31 -10.89
C THR A 385 -14.93 6.42 -12.09
N PRO A 386 -15.62 7.56 -12.31
CA PRO A 386 -16.59 7.71 -13.39
C PRO A 386 -15.99 7.55 -14.80
N GLY A 387 -16.70 6.83 -15.65
CA GLY A 387 -16.28 6.51 -17.01
C GLY A 387 -15.52 5.19 -17.14
N PHE A 388 -15.40 4.42 -16.04
CA PHE A 388 -14.74 3.11 -16.01
C PHE A 388 -15.69 2.05 -15.44
N PRO A 389 -16.71 1.63 -16.20
CA PRO A 389 -17.71 0.69 -15.73
C PRO A 389 -17.08 -0.63 -15.29
N ASN A 390 -17.61 -1.24 -14.24
CA ASN A 390 -17.16 -2.55 -13.72
C ASN A 390 -15.65 -2.62 -13.39
N LEU A 391 -14.96 -1.48 -13.30
CA LEU A 391 -13.57 -1.41 -12.84
C LEU A 391 -13.56 -1.00 -11.37
N PHE A 392 -13.02 -1.88 -10.55
CA PHE A 392 -12.87 -1.65 -9.13
C PHE A 392 -11.40 -1.59 -8.74
N MET A 393 -11.10 -0.85 -7.67
CA MET A 393 -9.76 -0.75 -7.11
C MET A 393 -9.75 -1.30 -5.69
N SER A 394 -8.82 -2.19 -5.39
CA SER A 394 -8.50 -2.58 -4.03
C SER A 394 -7.29 -1.78 -3.54
N TYR A 395 -7.40 -1.16 -2.38
CA TYR A 395 -6.42 -0.22 -1.85
C TYR A 395 -6.21 0.98 -2.81
N GLY A 396 -7.31 1.51 -3.35
CA GLY A 396 -7.30 2.64 -4.27
C GLY A 396 -7.07 4.00 -3.59
N PRO A 397 -7.27 5.12 -4.30
CA PRO A 397 -7.04 6.46 -3.79
C PRO A 397 -7.75 6.73 -2.46
N ASN A 398 -7.07 7.46 -1.56
CA ASN A 398 -7.57 7.83 -0.24
C ASN A 398 -8.03 6.67 0.67
N THR A 399 -7.37 5.52 0.57
CA THR A 399 -7.64 4.37 1.45
C THR A 399 -6.43 3.93 2.28
N GLY A 400 -5.35 4.71 2.30
CA GLY A 400 -4.21 4.47 3.18
C GLY A 400 -4.58 4.63 4.65
N SER A 401 -4.22 3.66 5.48
CA SER A 401 -4.45 3.70 6.93
C SER A 401 -3.34 4.48 7.64
N LEU A 402 -3.71 5.40 8.52
CA LEU A 402 -2.78 6.18 9.33
C LEU A 402 -2.63 5.66 10.76
N THR A 403 -3.69 5.09 11.31
CA THR A 403 -3.79 4.78 12.74
C THR A 403 -4.07 3.34 13.04
N ASN A 404 -4.45 2.55 12.03
CA ASN A 404 -4.81 1.14 12.17
C ASN A 404 -4.23 0.33 10.99
N THR A 405 -4.84 -0.78 10.61
CA THR A 405 -4.35 -1.68 9.55
C THR A 405 -5.08 -1.49 8.23
N ILE A 406 -4.34 -1.49 7.13
CA ILE A 406 -4.92 -1.49 5.78
C ILE A 406 -5.67 -2.80 5.47
N VAL A 407 -5.34 -3.89 6.16
CA VAL A 407 -5.97 -5.20 5.92
C VAL A 407 -7.47 -5.14 6.17
N TYR A 408 -7.90 -4.44 7.22
CA TYR A 408 -9.33 -4.21 7.45
C TYR A 408 -10.00 -3.47 6.28
N LEU A 409 -9.33 -2.45 5.74
CA LEU A 409 -9.90 -1.67 4.63
C LEU A 409 -10.06 -2.52 3.38
N VAL A 410 -9.06 -3.33 3.02
CA VAL A 410 -9.16 -4.20 1.84
C VAL A 410 -10.18 -5.32 2.00
N GLU A 411 -10.40 -5.83 3.24
CA GLU A 411 -11.50 -6.76 3.53
C GLU A 411 -12.87 -6.10 3.30
N ARG A 412 -13.04 -4.86 3.76
CA ARG A 412 -14.28 -4.10 3.55
C ARG A 412 -14.51 -3.77 2.08
N GLN A 413 -13.45 -3.47 1.35
CA GLN A 413 -13.49 -3.27 -0.10
C GLN A 413 -13.86 -4.56 -0.84
N ALA A 414 -13.26 -5.69 -0.48
CA ALA A 414 -13.58 -6.99 -1.05
C ALA A 414 -15.08 -7.34 -0.88
N HIS A 415 -15.62 -7.09 0.32
CA HIS A 415 -17.04 -7.26 0.60
C HIS A 415 -17.93 -6.39 -0.31
N TYR A 416 -17.61 -5.09 -0.43
CA TYR A 416 -18.38 -4.17 -1.29
C TYR A 416 -18.32 -4.57 -2.76
N MET A 417 -17.13 -4.93 -3.26
CA MET A 417 -16.93 -5.40 -4.63
C MET A 417 -17.71 -6.69 -4.90
N ARG A 418 -17.74 -7.64 -3.97
CA ARG A 418 -18.54 -8.87 -4.10
C ARG A 418 -20.03 -8.55 -4.25
N GLU A 419 -20.58 -7.65 -3.42
CA GLU A 419 -22.00 -7.26 -3.55
C GLU A 419 -22.31 -6.58 -4.87
N ALA A 420 -21.39 -5.75 -5.39
CA ALA A 420 -21.50 -5.15 -6.72
C ALA A 420 -21.51 -6.24 -7.82
N ILE A 421 -20.63 -7.23 -7.72
CA ILE A 421 -20.54 -8.34 -8.68
C ILE A 421 -21.80 -9.23 -8.61
N GLU A 422 -22.33 -9.50 -7.41
CA GLU A 422 -23.61 -10.19 -7.26
C GLU A 422 -24.78 -9.39 -7.88
N HIS A 423 -24.76 -8.06 -7.71
CA HIS A 423 -25.74 -7.19 -8.36
C HIS A 423 -25.66 -7.32 -9.88
N LEU A 424 -24.46 -7.25 -10.45
CA LEU A 424 -24.22 -7.48 -11.88
C LEU A 424 -24.66 -8.87 -12.35
N GLY A 425 -24.49 -9.90 -11.53
CA GLY A 425 -24.97 -11.25 -11.83
C GLY A 425 -26.49 -11.34 -11.93
N ARG A 426 -27.22 -10.46 -11.26
CA ARG A 426 -28.69 -10.36 -11.32
C ARG A 426 -29.19 -9.48 -12.44
N THR A 427 -28.52 -8.33 -12.68
CA THR A 427 -28.99 -7.29 -13.64
C THR A 427 -28.36 -7.42 -15.01
N GLY A 428 -27.17 -8.03 -15.11
CA GLY A 428 -26.34 -8.00 -16.31
C GLY A 428 -25.75 -6.61 -16.59
N GLY A 429 -25.03 -6.48 -17.70
CA GLY A 429 -24.51 -5.21 -18.18
C GLY A 429 -23.37 -4.64 -17.31
N TRP A 430 -23.44 -3.33 -17.04
CA TRP A 430 -22.41 -2.64 -16.28
C TRP A 430 -22.95 -1.65 -15.26
N VAL A 431 -22.13 -1.35 -14.24
CA VAL A 431 -22.33 -0.28 -13.27
C VAL A 431 -21.17 0.71 -13.37
N ASP A 432 -21.45 2.00 -13.39
CA ASP A 432 -20.47 3.09 -13.41
C ASP A 432 -20.86 4.12 -12.36
N VAL A 433 -19.94 4.54 -11.49
CA VAL A 433 -20.28 5.48 -10.43
C VAL A 433 -20.71 6.82 -11.02
N ARG A 434 -21.81 7.38 -10.50
CA ARG A 434 -22.33 8.67 -10.98
C ARG A 434 -21.33 9.78 -10.70
N PRO A 435 -21.01 10.66 -11.69
CA PRO A 435 -20.07 11.76 -11.50
C PRO A 435 -20.41 12.64 -10.30
N GLU A 436 -21.67 12.98 -10.10
CA GLU A 436 -22.11 13.84 -9.00
C GLU A 436 -21.91 13.19 -7.60
N VAL A 437 -22.02 11.84 -7.50
CA VAL A 437 -21.77 11.09 -6.26
C VAL A 437 -20.27 11.06 -5.97
N HIS A 438 -19.46 10.75 -6.99
CA HIS A 438 -18.02 10.75 -6.93
C HIS A 438 -17.47 12.12 -6.50
N ASP A 439 -17.89 13.19 -7.16
CA ASP A 439 -17.40 14.55 -6.92
C ASP A 439 -17.82 15.07 -5.53
N ALA A 440 -19.08 14.79 -5.13
CA ALA A 440 -19.55 15.16 -3.81
C ALA A 440 -18.80 14.43 -2.70
N PHE A 441 -18.46 13.15 -2.91
CA PHE A 441 -17.66 12.38 -1.97
C PHE A 441 -16.24 12.94 -1.84
N ASN A 442 -15.53 13.14 -2.96
CA ASN A 442 -14.14 13.59 -2.98
C ASN A 442 -14.02 15.03 -2.45
N ARG A 443 -14.93 15.94 -2.80
CA ARG A 443 -14.97 17.29 -2.23
C ARG A 443 -15.07 17.26 -0.71
N ARG A 444 -16.02 16.50 -0.14
CA ARG A 444 -16.17 16.36 1.31
C ARG A 444 -14.95 15.75 1.97
N LEU A 445 -14.30 14.81 1.28
CA LEU A 445 -13.07 14.18 1.76
C LEU A 445 -11.94 15.21 1.86
N GLN A 446 -11.71 16.00 0.82
CA GLN A 446 -10.68 17.05 0.80
C GLN A 446 -10.99 18.18 1.82
N GLU A 447 -12.26 18.58 1.98
CA GLU A 447 -12.67 19.52 3.04
C GLU A 447 -12.28 19.00 4.43
N ARG A 448 -12.49 17.71 4.70
CA ARG A 448 -12.09 17.09 5.98
C ARG A 448 -10.57 17.02 6.14
N MET A 449 -9.81 16.83 5.06
CA MET A 449 -8.35 16.81 5.08
C MET A 449 -7.77 18.14 5.57
N GLN A 450 -8.41 19.28 5.28
CA GLN A 450 -7.98 20.60 5.76
C GLN A 450 -7.92 20.71 7.29
N HIS A 451 -8.60 19.82 8.00
CA HIS A 451 -8.62 19.78 9.47
C HIS A 451 -7.68 18.72 10.07
N THR A 452 -6.71 18.25 9.28
CA THR A 452 -5.72 17.25 9.70
C THR A 452 -4.30 17.81 9.63
N SER A 453 -3.35 17.09 10.21
CA SER A 453 -1.92 17.43 10.10
C SER A 453 -1.39 17.41 8.66
N PHE A 454 -2.07 16.72 7.72
CA PHE A 454 -1.67 16.66 6.31
C PHE A 454 -1.89 17.99 5.55
N ALA A 455 -2.81 18.83 6.01
CA ALA A 455 -3.03 20.18 5.46
C ALA A 455 -1.91 21.18 5.78
N ALA A 456 -0.94 20.81 6.61
CA ALA A 456 0.16 21.69 7.01
C ALA A 456 1.20 21.93 5.89
N GLY A 457 0.97 21.42 4.67
CA GLY A 457 1.85 21.65 3.52
C GLY A 457 3.23 20.98 3.62
N CYS A 458 3.31 19.84 4.30
CA CYS A 458 4.57 19.13 4.43
C CYS A 458 4.98 18.44 3.13
N PRO A 459 6.26 18.46 2.78
CA PRO A 459 6.76 17.71 1.63
C PRO A 459 6.54 16.22 1.86
N GLY A 460 6.02 15.51 0.85
CA GLY A 460 5.80 14.08 0.95
C GLY A 460 4.95 13.55 -0.20
N TRP A 461 4.96 12.24 -0.36
CA TRP A 461 4.24 11.51 -1.41
C TRP A 461 2.71 11.39 -1.18
N TYR A 462 2.19 12.04 -0.14
CA TYR A 462 0.76 12.04 0.19
C TYR A 462 -0.06 13.06 -0.59
N THR A 463 0.61 14.09 -1.13
CA THR A 463 -0.03 15.22 -1.79
C THR A 463 0.48 15.38 -3.21
N THR A 464 -0.41 15.82 -4.12
CA THR A 464 -0.06 16.29 -5.46
C THR A 464 0.57 17.69 -5.38
N ASP A 465 1.11 18.17 -6.50
CA ASP A 465 1.65 19.54 -6.61
C ASP A 465 0.59 20.61 -6.34
N SER A 466 -0.69 20.32 -6.61
CA SER A 466 -1.83 21.19 -6.27
C SER A 466 -2.17 21.22 -4.77
N GLY A 467 -1.55 20.35 -3.96
CA GLY A 467 -1.83 20.20 -2.53
C GLY A 467 -2.99 19.25 -2.21
N LYS A 468 -3.53 18.53 -3.19
CA LYS A 468 -4.58 17.53 -2.99
C LYS A 468 -4.01 16.29 -2.31
N VAL A 469 -4.64 15.83 -1.23
CA VAL A 469 -4.24 14.61 -0.52
C VAL A 469 -4.88 13.39 -1.16
N THR A 470 -4.09 12.49 -1.72
CA THR A 470 -4.59 11.37 -2.55
C THR A 470 -4.38 9.99 -1.91
N GLN A 471 -3.61 9.87 -0.83
CA GLN A 471 -3.17 8.56 -0.34
C GLN A 471 -3.96 8.04 0.86
N VAL A 472 -4.36 8.92 1.79
CA VAL A 472 -4.83 8.51 3.10
C VAL A 472 -6.33 8.67 3.30
N TRP A 473 -6.92 7.76 4.09
CA TRP A 473 -8.29 7.87 4.57
C TRP A 473 -8.35 8.79 5.80
N VAL A 474 -9.19 9.82 5.74
CA VAL A 474 -9.31 10.85 6.81
C VAL A 474 -10.24 10.44 7.95
N GLY A 475 -11.04 9.42 7.76
CA GLY A 475 -11.99 8.92 8.74
C GLY A 475 -11.45 7.80 9.63
N SER A 476 -12.27 7.33 10.56
CA SER A 476 -12.02 6.10 11.29
C SER A 476 -12.27 4.87 10.41
N HIS A 477 -11.68 3.73 10.77
CA HIS A 477 -11.96 2.46 10.08
C HIS A 477 -13.41 2.01 10.31
N VAL A 478 -13.99 2.32 11.46
CA VAL A 478 -15.42 2.11 11.74
C VAL A 478 -16.28 2.88 10.74
N GLU A 479 -15.98 4.16 10.48
CA GLU A 479 -16.69 4.96 9.48
C GLU A 479 -16.58 4.34 8.09
N TYR A 480 -15.37 3.91 7.70
CA TYR A 480 -15.16 3.25 6.41
C TYR A 480 -15.99 1.97 6.29
N GLY A 481 -15.97 1.13 7.34
CA GLY A 481 -16.75 -0.09 7.40
C GLY A 481 -18.27 0.14 7.31
N HIS A 482 -18.77 1.26 7.85
CA HIS A 482 -20.18 1.66 7.67
C HIS A 482 -20.49 2.06 6.24
N ARG A 483 -19.60 2.83 5.59
CA ARG A 483 -19.79 3.30 4.21
C ARG A 483 -19.70 2.20 3.16
N THR A 484 -18.94 1.14 3.47
CA THR A 484 -18.74 -0.03 2.60
C THR A 484 -19.52 -1.26 3.07
N ARG A 485 -20.51 -1.07 3.95
CA ARG A 485 -21.28 -2.18 4.52
C ARG A 485 -22.15 -2.87 3.48
N THR A 486 -22.72 -2.09 2.57
CA THR A 486 -23.62 -2.58 1.53
C THR A 486 -23.37 -1.80 0.25
N PHE A 487 -23.38 -2.49 -0.89
CA PHE A 487 -23.36 -1.85 -2.20
C PHE A 487 -24.63 -1.01 -2.38
N ASP A 488 -24.47 0.24 -2.78
CA ASP A 488 -25.58 1.16 -3.05
C ASP A 488 -25.78 1.33 -4.56
N PRO A 489 -26.73 0.61 -5.19
CA PRO A 489 -26.97 0.72 -6.62
C PRO A 489 -27.37 2.14 -7.06
N ALA A 490 -27.97 2.94 -6.18
CA ALA A 490 -28.37 4.31 -6.50
C ALA A 490 -27.19 5.25 -6.73
N ALA A 491 -26.00 4.90 -6.21
CA ALA A 491 -24.77 5.65 -6.45
C ALA A 491 -24.20 5.42 -7.87
N TYR A 492 -24.75 4.49 -8.64
CA TYR A 492 -24.23 4.08 -9.93
C TYR A 492 -25.23 4.29 -11.07
N GLU A 493 -24.70 4.54 -12.25
CA GLU A 493 -25.42 4.39 -13.52
C GLU A 493 -25.35 2.92 -13.93
N HIS A 494 -26.37 2.47 -14.66
CA HIS A 494 -26.50 1.11 -15.18
C HIS A 494 -26.68 1.17 -16.70
N GLY A 495 -26.07 0.23 -17.42
CA GLY A 495 -26.26 0.13 -18.87
C GLY A 495 -25.84 -1.24 -19.41
N GLY A 496 -25.93 -1.41 -20.73
CA GLY A 496 -25.53 -2.65 -21.39
C GLY A 496 -26.33 -3.87 -20.98
N VAL A 497 -27.62 -3.74 -20.70
CA VAL A 497 -28.49 -4.86 -20.28
C VAL A 497 -28.43 -5.95 -21.35
N ARG A 498 -27.79 -7.09 -21.06
CA ARG A 498 -27.90 -8.29 -21.89
C ARG A 498 -29.33 -8.80 -21.76
N GLU A 499 -30.09 -8.83 -22.88
CA GLU A 499 -31.34 -9.60 -22.88
C GLU A 499 -31.03 -11.03 -22.42
N PRO A 500 -31.83 -11.60 -21.52
CA PRO A 500 -31.63 -12.98 -21.11
C PRO A 500 -31.69 -13.84 -22.37
N VAL A 501 -30.62 -14.60 -22.62
CA VAL A 501 -30.58 -15.58 -23.71
C VAL A 501 -31.73 -16.54 -23.43
N THR A 502 -32.84 -16.36 -24.17
CA THR A 502 -33.98 -17.24 -24.12
C THR A 502 -33.48 -18.61 -24.60
N ALA A 503 -33.29 -19.53 -23.66
CA ALA A 503 -32.90 -20.91 -24.00
C ALA A 503 -33.91 -21.42 -25.03
N LEU A 504 -33.48 -21.53 -26.26
CA LEU A 504 -34.22 -22.25 -27.29
C LEU A 504 -34.39 -23.69 -26.78
N ARG A 505 -35.63 -24.05 -26.50
CA ARG A 505 -36.04 -25.40 -26.12
C ARG A 505 -35.85 -26.38 -27.27
#